data_acebbc0794ea8332b31d1ccdfb15e7d2
#
_entry.id   acebbc0794ea8332b31d1ccdfb15e7d2
#
_cell.length_a   1.000
_cell.length_b   1.000
_cell.length_c   1.000
_cell.angle_alpha   90.00
_cell.angle_beta   90.00
_cell.angle_gamma   90.00
#
_symmetry.space_group_name_H-M   'P 1'
#
loop_
_entity.id
_entity.type
_entity.pdbx_description
1 polymer ?
#
loop_
_entity_poly.entity_id
_entity_poly.type
_entity_poly.pdbx_seq_one_letter_code
_entity_poly.pdbx_strand_id
1 'polypeptide(L)'
;DGCGVGSGYPPYIVAELSANHNGKLSNALKIIEAAASAGVDAIKLQTYTPDTLTIDHHSSDFQLVNGPWAGKSLYELYKIAHTPWEWHDSLFRKGRELGLSVFSSPFDQSSVDFLEQFNPPAYKIASFEIVDLPLIEYVSRTGKPLIISTGMASDNEIQAAVDTARTAGCKHICLLHCTSGYPTPPNEMRLREIPRIRDQFDVVVGLSDHTLGTTVPVVAIALGAALVEKHVTLLRSEGGPDSEFSMEPSELKQLTKEIHVAYSSLETSAKRLQPSEVSQKSMRRSLYAITDIKAGERFGLNNIRSIRPGYGLPPRKLPNIIGKVAARNITRGTPISESMIIQDN
;
A
#
# COMPACT_ATOMS: atom_id res chain seq x y z
N ASP A 1 6.30 -13.51 -12.85
CA ASP A 1 7.65 -12.93 -12.71
C ASP A 1 8.32 -13.33 -11.39
N GLY A 2 7.67 -14.13 -10.52
CA GLY A 2 8.25 -14.62 -9.27
C GLY A 2 8.17 -13.64 -8.09
N CYS A 3 7.55 -12.47 -8.24
CA CYS A 3 7.30 -11.55 -7.13
C CYS A 3 6.16 -12.06 -6.25
N GLY A 4 6.42 -12.17 -4.94
CA GLY A 4 5.37 -12.48 -3.96
C GLY A 4 4.55 -11.24 -3.62
N VAL A 5 3.21 -11.38 -3.59
CA VAL A 5 2.27 -10.34 -3.14
C VAL A 5 1.44 -10.90 -2.00
N GLY A 6 1.43 -10.22 -0.86
CA GLY A 6 0.69 -10.68 0.31
C GLY A 6 1.45 -10.47 1.62
N SER A 7 0.99 -11.12 2.69
CA SER A 7 1.63 -11.03 4.00
C SER A 7 3.09 -11.49 3.95
N GLY A 8 3.99 -10.69 4.50
CA GLY A 8 5.43 -10.99 4.54
C GLY A 8 6.22 -10.50 3.32
N TYR A 9 5.56 -9.88 2.35
CA TYR A 9 6.21 -9.23 1.20
C TYR A 9 6.02 -7.71 1.27
N PRO A 10 6.93 -6.93 0.68
CA PRO A 10 6.73 -5.49 0.49
C PRO A 10 5.43 -5.23 -0.32
N PRO A 11 4.77 -4.08 -0.09
CA PRO A 11 3.61 -3.70 -0.88
C PRO A 11 3.94 -3.61 -2.37
N TYR A 12 3.05 -4.15 -3.20
CA TYR A 12 3.19 -4.17 -4.65
C TYR A 12 2.45 -2.98 -5.27
N ILE A 13 3.16 -2.16 -6.04
CA ILE A 13 2.63 -0.90 -6.57
C ILE A 13 2.41 -1.03 -8.07
N VAL A 14 1.17 -0.83 -8.50
CA VAL A 14 0.73 -0.94 -9.89
C VAL A 14 0.38 0.45 -10.42
N ALA A 15 1.04 0.87 -11.48
CA ALA A 15 0.65 2.05 -12.24
C ALA A 15 -0.34 1.64 -13.34
N GLU A 16 -1.52 2.25 -13.36
CA GLU A 16 -2.54 2.07 -14.38
C GLU A 16 -2.37 3.09 -15.49
N LEU A 17 -2.03 2.64 -16.69
CA LEU A 17 -1.87 3.49 -17.86
C LEU A 17 -3.22 3.97 -18.38
N SER A 18 -4.21 3.08 -18.44
CA SER A 18 -5.57 3.37 -18.90
C SER A 18 -5.60 4.14 -20.22
N ALA A 19 -6.50 5.13 -20.35
CA ALA A 19 -6.66 5.97 -21.53
C ALA A 19 -5.70 7.17 -21.60
N ASN A 20 -4.77 7.30 -20.66
CA ASN A 20 -3.88 8.47 -20.55
C ASN A 20 -2.83 8.59 -21.66
N HIS A 21 -2.77 7.63 -22.55
CA HIS A 21 -1.96 7.69 -23.78
C HIS A 21 -2.48 8.74 -24.78
N ASN A 22 -3.71 9.23 -24.64
CA ASN A 22 -4.32 10.25 -25.53
C ASN A 22 -4.19 9.89 -27.02
N GLY A 23 -4.41 8.61 -27.38
CA GLY A 23 -4.36 8.11 -28.77
C GLY A 23 -2.95 8.08 -29.39
N LYS A 24 -1.87 8.15 -28.57
CA LYS A 24 -0.49 8.17 -29.06
C LYS A 24 0.36 7.10 -28.37
N LEU A 25 0.89 6.15 -29.16
CA LEU A 25 1.82 5.13 -28.65
C LEU A 25 3.02 5.75 -27.92
N SER A 26 3.55 6.88 -28.45
CA SER A 26 4.69 7.58 -27.83
C SER A 26 4.39 8.06 -26.40
N ASN A 27 3.15 8.45 -26.11
CA ASN A 27 2.75 8.85 -24.75
C ASN A 27 2.64 7.62 -23.86
N ALA A 28 2.05 6.54 -24.34
CA ALA A 28 1.99 5.28 -23.59
C ALA A 28 3.38 4.78 -23.18
N LEU A 29 4.35 4.81 -24.12
CA LEU A 29 5.74 4.44 -23.82
C LEU A 29 6.40 5.36 -22.79
N LYS A 30 6.17 6.68 -22.87
CA LYS A 30 6.67 7.65 -21.87
C LYS A 30 6.03 7.44 -20.50
N ILE A 31 4.75 7.09 -20.43
CA ILE A 31 4.08 6.76 -19.17
C ILE A 31 4.75 5.55 -18.52
N ILE A 32 5.07 4.51 -19.30
CA ILE A 32 5.79 3.32 -18.81
C ILE A 32 7.18 3.69 -18.28
N GLU A 33 7.92 4.57 -18.99
CA GLU A 33 9.23 5.08 -18.54
C GLU A 33 9.11 5.87 -17.24
N ALA A 34 8.10 6.73 -17.13
CA ALA A 34 7.84 7.50 -15.94
C ALA A 34 7.46 6.62 -14.74
N ALA A 35 6.61 5.60 -14.95
CA ALA A 35 6.23 4.63 -13.94
C ALA A 35 7.44 3.84 -13.42
N ALA A 36 8.30 3.34 -14.32
CA ALA A 36 9.54 2.66 -13.92
C ALA A 36 10.48 3.59 -13.13
N SER A 37 10.63 4.85 -13.57
CA SER A 37 11.46 5.84 -12.88
C SER A 37 10.91 6.25 -11.51
N ALA A 38 9.61 6.11 -11.30
CA ALA A 38 8.95 6.32 -10.01
C ALA A 38 9.15 5.14 -9.02
N GLY A 39 9.62 3.98 -9.52
CA GLY A 39 9.89 2.80 -8.69
C GLY A 39 8.67 1.96 -8.40
N VAL A 40 7.69 1.91 -9.31
CA VAL A 40 6.58 0.96 -9.23
C VAL A 40 7.01 -0.43 -9.64
N ASP A 41 6.24 -1.45 -9.26
CA ASP A 41 6.53 -2.86 -9.57
C ASP A 41 5.91 -3.31 -10.89
N ALA A 42 4.80 -2.69 -11.29
CA ALA A 42 4.07 -3.08 -12.48
C ALA A 42 3.41 -1.91 -13.20
N ILE A 43 3.19 -2.12 -14.49
CA ILE A 43 2.30 -1.31 -15.33
C ILE A 43 1.09 -2.17 -15.74
N LYS A 44 -0.12 -1.62 -15.60
CA LYS A 44 -1.34 -2.25 -16.06
C LYS A 44 -1.90 -1.54 -17.29
N LEU A 45 -2.40 -2.33 -18.23
CA LEU A 45 -3.08 -1.88 -19.43
C LEU A 45 -4.57 -2.25 -19.35
N GLN A 46 -5.35 -1.75 -20.33
CA GLN A 46 -6.72 -2.18 -20.57
C GLN A 46 -6.81 -2.70 -22.01
N THR A 47 -7.35 -3.90 -22.17
CA THR A 47 -7.42 -4.57 -23.46
C THR A 47 -8.87 -4.86 -23.85
N TYR A 48 -9.39 -4.03 -24.71
CA TYR A 48 -10.74 -4.13 -25.30
C TYR A 48 -10.78 -3.40 -26.64
N THR A 49 -11.83 -3.63 -27.39
CA THR A 49 -12.24 -2.76 -28.49
C THR A 49 -13.58 -2.12 -28.14
N PRO A 50 -14.00 -1.01 -28.76
CA PRO A 50 -15.34 -0.47 -28.54
C PRO A 50 -16.43 -1.51 -28.74
N ASP A 51 -16.29 -2.36 -29.75
CA ASP A 51 -17.27 -3.39 -30.11
C ASP A 51 -17.32 -4.58 -29.13
N THR A 52 -16.25 -4.85 -28.38
CA THR A 52 -16.24 -5.92 -27.36
C THR A 52 -16.79 -5.44 -26.01
N LEU A 53 -16.88 -4.12 -25.80
CA LEU A 53 -17.31 -3.53 -24.54
C LEU A 53 -18.72 -2.93 -24.59
N THR A 54 -19.15 -2.47 -25.78
CA THR A 54 -20.46 -1.87 -26.02
C THR A 54 -20.84 -1.96 -27.49
N ILE A 55 -21.92 -1.30 -27.90
CA ILE A 55 -22.35 -1.19 -29.29
C ILE A 55 -22.52 0.30 -29.68
N ASP A 56 -22.36 0.62 -30.95
CA ASP A 56 -22.66 1.96 -31.50
C ASP A 56 -24.18 2.15 -31.59
N HIS A 57 -24.74 2.77 -30.55
CA HIS A 57 -26.18 2.97 -30.46
C HIS A 57 -26.53 4.28 -29.78
N HIS A 58 -27.64 4.95 -30.25
CA HIS A 58 -27.99 6.29 -29.82
C HIS A 58 -29.11 6.38 -28.76
N SER A 59 -29.63 5.23 -28.26
CA SER A 59 -30.62 5.28 -27.18
C SER A 59 -30.05 5.84 -25.89
N SER A 60 -30.91 6.27 -24.99
CA SER A 60 -30.55 6.83 -23.68
C SER A 60 -29.63 5.95 -22.85
N ASP A 61 -29.74 4.63 -22.97
CA ASP A 61 -28.96 3.66 -22.18
C ASP A 61 -27.46 3.67 -22.52
N PHE A 62 -27.11 4.16 -23.72
CA PHE A 62 -25.73 4.26 -24.19
C PHE A 62 -25.17 5.70 -24.12
N GLN A 63 -25.91 6.64 -23.51
CA GLN A 63 -25.50 8.05 -23.37
C GLN A 63 -24.99 8.32 -21.95
N LEU A 64 -23.82 8.93 -21.86
CA LEU A 64 -23.24 9.37 -20.59
C LEU A 64 -23.77 10.77 -20.24
N VAL A 65 -24.68 10.81 -19.26
CA VAL A 65 -25.34 12.09 -18.88
C VAL A 65 -24.63 12.79 -17.72
N ASN A 66 -23.83 12.07 -16.93
CA ASN A 66 -23.15 12.59 -15.75
C ASN A 66 -21.67 12.19 -15.70
N GLY A 67 -20.89 12.84 -14.83
CA GLY A 67 -19.50 12.50 -14.58
C GLY A 67 -18.52 13.13 -15.60
N PRO A 68 -17.25 12.74 -15.54
CA PRO A 68 -16.19 13.37 -16.33
C PRO A 68 -16.33 13.15 -17.85
N TRP A 69 -17.15 12.18 -18.26
CA TRP A 69 -17.36 11.82 -19.67
C TRP A 69 -18.72 12.24 -20.21
N ALA A 70 -19.48 13.06 -19.47
CA ALA A 70 -20.81 13.52 -19.89
C ALA A 70 -20.84 14.14 -21.29
N GLY A 71 -21.91 13.86 -22.03
CA GLY A 71 -22.12 14.35 -23.39
C GLY A 71 -21.55 13.47 -24.51
N LYS A 72 -20.96 12.30 -24.16
CA LYS A 72 -20.52 11.27 -25.11
C LYS A 72 -21.40 10.03 -25.02
N SER A 73 -21.46 9.24 -26.10
CA SER A 73 -21.92 7.87 -26.00
C SER A 73 -20.83 6.97 -25.39
N LEU A 74 -21.22 5.81 -24.86
CA LEU A 74 -20.25 4.79 -24.41
C LEU A 74 -19.30 4.39 -25.53
N TYR A 75 -19.82 4.21 -26.74
CA TYR A 75 -19.02 3.82 -27.90
C TYR A 75 -17.99 4.89 -28.28
N GLU A 76 -18.39 6.17 -28.31
CA GLU A 76 -17.48 7.28 -28.56
C GLU A 76 -16.38 7.38 -27.50
N LEU A 77 -16.73 7.19 -26.23
CA LEU A 77 -15.75 7.17 -25.15
C LEU A 77 -14.74 6.04 -25.36
N TYR A 78 -15.21 4.79 -25.53
CA TYR A 78 -14.33 3.64 -25.66
C TYR A 78 -13.49 3.67 -26.93
N LYS A 79 -14.01 4.27 -28.02
CA LYS A 79 -13.24 4.50 -29.25
C LYS A 79 -12.02 5.42 -29.04
N ILE A 80 -12.11 6.38 -28.12
CA ILE A 80 -11.01 7.27 -27.77
C ILE A 80 -10.08 6.62 -26.71
N ALA A 81 -10.67 5.90 -25.77
CA ALA A 81 -10.01 5.42 -24.57
C ALA A 81 -9.25 4.08 -24.74
N HIS A 82 -9.67 3.23 -25.71
CA HIS A 82 -9.06 1.91 -25.87
C HIS A 82 -7.57 1.99 -26.21
N THR A 83 -6.81 1.04 -25.74
CA THR A 83 -5.42 0.82 -26.15
C THR A 83 -5.43 -0.01 -27.45
N PRO A 84 -5.00 0.52 -28.61
CA PRO A 84 -4.94 -0.25 -29.84
C PRO A 84 -4.15 -1.55 -29.67
N TRP A 85 -4.69 -2.64 -30.16
CA TRP A 85 -4.10 -3.98 -29.93
C TRP A 85 -2.71 -4.12 -30.54
N GLU A 86 -2.45 -3.45 -31.64
CA GLU A 86 -1.15 -3.41 -32.32
C GLU A 86 -0.04 -2.74 -31.48
N TRP A 87 -0.39 -2.02 -30.39
CA TRP A 87 0.60 -1.41 -29.51
C TRP A 87 1.12 -2.37 -28.44
N HIS A 88 0.36 -3.42 -28.10
CA HIS A 88 0.64 -4.29 -26.96
C HIS A 88 2.04 -4.89 -27.00
N ASP A 89 2.52 -5.37 -28.18
CA ASP A 89 3.89 -5.89 -28.30
C ASP A 89 4.93 -4.85 -27.81
N SER A 90 4.80 -3.61 -28.30
CA SER A 90 5.72 -2.54 -27.91
C SER A 90 5.61 -2.18 -26.43
N LEU A 91 4.39 -2.14 -25.87
CA LEU A 91 4.15 -1.81 -24.47
C LEU A 91 4.66 -2.92 -23.52
N PHE A 92 4.38 -4.19 -23.82
CA PHE A 92 4.86 -5.32 -23.04
C PHE A 92 6.40 -5.43 -23.07
N ARG A 93 7.00 -5.27 -24.26
CA ARG A 93 8.45 -5.26 -24.40
C ARG A 93 9.07 -4.12 -23.60
N LYS A 94 8.57 -2.88 -23.76
CA LYS A 94 9.10 -1.70 -23.09
C LYS A 94 9.04 -1.84 -21.56
N GLY A 95 7.90 -2.29 -21.02
CA GLY A 95 7.77 -2.49 -19.58
C GLY A 95 8.75 -3.52 -19.04
N ARG A 96 8.90 -4.66 -19.72
CA ARG A 96 9.85 -5.72 -19.36
C ARG A 96 11.32 -5.28 -19.45
N GLU A 97 11.68 -4.52 -20.48
CA GLU A 97 13.02 -3.93 -20.61
C GLU A 97 13.38 -3.01 -19.44
N LEU A 98 12.38 -2.36 -18.85
CA LEU A 98 12.53 -1.49 -17.69
C LEU A 98 12.37 -2.23 -16.33
N GLY A 99 12.21 -3.55 -16.36
CA GLY A 99 12.09 -4.39 -15.17
C GLY A 99 10.69 -4.39 -14.53
N LEU A 100 9.67 -3.88 -15.22
CA LEU A 100 8.29 -3.90 -14.74
C LEU A 100 7.60 -5.22 -15.10
N SER A 101 6.73 -5.70 -14.20
CA SER A 101 5.67 -6.63 -14.58
C SER A 101 4.66 -5.90 -15.46
N VAL A 102 4.24 -6.53 -16.56
CA VAL A 102 3.22 -5.97 -17.46
C VAL A 102 2.05 -6.92 -17.54
N PHE A 103 0.86 -6.43 -17.20
CA PHE A 103 -0.39 -7.18 -17.32
C PHE A 103 -1.54 -6.27 -17.74
N SER A 104 -2.72 -6.83 -17.94
CA SER A 104 -3.85 -6.07 -18.46
C SER A 104 -5.18 -6.50 -17.82
N SER A 105 -6.17 -5.62 -17.92
CA SER A 105 -7.58 -5.98 -17.74
C SER A 105 -8.14 -6.40 -19.11
N PRO A 106 -8.53 -7.67 -19.31
CA PRO A 106 -9.39 -8.07 -20.42
C PRO A 106 -10.85 -7.74 -20.08
N PHE A 107 -11.64 -7.46 -21.10
CA PHE A 107 -13.07 -7.18 -20.95
C PHE A 107 -13.96 -8.20 -21.68
N ASP A 108 -13.35 -9.13 -22.40
CA ASP A 108 -14.03 -10.23 -23.08
C ASP A 108 -13.03 -11.40 -23.32
N GLN A 109 -13.54 -12.53 -23.83
CA GLN A 109 -12.70 -13.71 -24.06
C GLN A 109 -11.66 -13.49 -25.15
N SER A 110 -11.98 -12.72 -26.21
CA SER A 110 -11.02 -12.44 -27.28
C SER A 110 -9.82 -11.62 -26.80
N SER A 111 -10.05 -10.73 -25.84
CA SER A 111 -8.99 -9.98 -25.16
C SER A 111 -8.06 -10.89 -24.33
N VAL A 112 -8.61 -11.94 -23.68
CA VAL A 112 -7.81 -12.94 -22.97
C VAL A 112 -6.93 -13.72 -23.93
N ASP A 113 -7.51 -14.24 -25.02
CA ASP A 113 -6.81 -15.00 -26.06
C ASP A 113 -5.68 -14.17 -26.68
N PHE A 114 -5.96 -12.90 -26.94
CA PHE A 114 -4.95 -11.97 -27.45
C PHE A 114 -3.82 -11.74 -26.43
N LEU A 115 -4.14 -11.54 -25.16
CA LEU A 115 -3.16 -11.29 -24.11
C LEU A 115 -2.27 -12.51 -23.81
N GLU A 116 -2.75 -13.73 -24.00
CA GLU A 116 -1.96 -14.96 -23.80
C GLU A 116 -0.69 -15.00 -24.68
N GLN A 117 -0.70 -14.33 -25.85
CA GLN A 117 0.47 -14.22 -26.72
C GLN A 117 1.65 -13.52 -26.04
N PHE A 118 1.38 -12.64 -25.09
CA PHE A 118 2.39 -11.89 -24.34
C PHE A 118 2.75 -12.55 -23.00
N ASN A 119 2.11 -13.65 -22.64
CA ASN A 119 2.31 -14.36 -21.38
C ASN A 119 2.34 -13.40 -20.17
N PRO A 120 1.23 -12.69 -19.83
CA PRO A 120 1.18 -11.80 -18.69
C PRO A 120 1.32 -12.59 -17.38
N PRO A 121 1.93 -12.00 -16.32
CA PRO A 121 2.11 -12.69 -15.03
C PRO A 121 0.82 -12.82 -14.22
N ALA A 122 -0.21 -12.05 -14.54
CA ALA A 122 -1.50 -12.01 -13.86
C ALA A 122 -2.56 -11.39 -14.78
N TYR A 123 -3.81 -11.51 -14.39
CA TYR A 123 -4.94 -10.82 -15.01
C TYR A 123 -5.66 -9.93 -14.01
N LYS A 124 -6.30 -8.86 -14.52
CA LYS A 124 -7.15 -7.98 -13.72
C LYS A 124 -8.60 -8.03 -14.20
N ILE A 125 -9.53 -8.20 -13.28
CA ILE A 125 -10.96 -7.95 -13.50
C ILE A 125 -11.30 -6.59 -12.90
N ALA A 126 -11.78 -5.67 -13.71
CA ALA A 126 -12.17 -4.35 -13.25
C ALA A 126 -13.49 -4.41 -12.46
N SER A 127 -13.81 -3.32 -11.75
CA SER A 127 -14.97 -3.31 -10.84
C SER A 127 -16.30 -3.56 -11.52
N PHE A 128 -16.45 -3.08 -12.76
CA PHE A 128 -17.69 -3.25 -13.53
C PHE A 128 -17.89 -4.71 -14.01
N GLU A 129 -16.79 -5.44 -14.20
CA GLU A 129 -16.77 -6.82 -14.71
C GLU A 129 -16.82 -7.88 -13.59
N ILE A 130 -16.87 -7.49 -12.31
CA ILE A 130 -16.95 -8.45 -11.20
C ILE A 130 -18.20 -9.35 -11.28
N VAL A 131 -19.25 -8.87 -11.92
CA VAL A 131 -20.49 -9.60 -12.13
C VAL A 131 -20.49 -10.48 -13.40
N ASP A 132 -19.47 -10.35 -14.26
CA ASP A 132 -19.29 -11.20 -15.44
C ASP A 132 -18.59 -12.51 -15.07
N LEU A 133 -19.35 -13.40 -14.43
CA LEU A 133 -18.83 -14.70 -13.98
C LEU A 133 -18.30 -15.55 -15.15
N PRO A 134 -18.89 -15.55 -16.36
CA PRO A 134 -18.32 -16.22 -17.54
C PRO A 134 -16.91 -15.71 -17.89
N LEU A 135 -16.66 -14.42 -17.85
CA LEU A 135 -15.33 -13.85 -18.09
C LEU A 135 -14.35 -14.26 -16.98
N ILE A 136 -14.77 -14.18 -15.71
CA ILE A 136 -13.95 -14.60 -14.57
C ILE A 136 -13.58 -16.09 -14.69
N GLU A 137 -14.52 -16.94 -15.04
CA GLU A 137 -14.26 -18.37 -15.27
C GLU A 137 -13.23 -18.57 -16.40
N TYR A 138 -13.41 -17.87 -17.51
CA TYR A 138 -12.53 -17.98 -18.68
C TYR A 138 -11.08 -17.56 -18.34
N VAL A 139 -10.91 -16.39 -17.71
CA VAL A 139 -9.62 -15.91 -17.26
C VAL A 139 -8.98 -16.88 -16.28
N SER A 140 -9.74 -17.41 -15.32
CA SER A 140 -9.25 -18.32 -14.28
C SER A 140 -8.68 -19.63 -14.83
N ARG A 141 -9.21 -20.12 -15.95
CA ARG A 141 -8.74 -21.32 -16.64
C ARG A 141 -7.32 -21.17 -17.22
N THR A 142 -6.80 -19.96 -17.37
CA THR A 142 -5.40 -19.72 -17.73
C THR A 142 -4.43 -20.19 -16.65
N GLY A 143 -4.90 -20.42 -15.42
CA GLY A 143 -4.08 -20.81 -14.27
C GLY A 143 -3.23 -19.67 -13.68
N LYS A 144 -3.35 -18.47 -14.20
CA LYS A 144 -2.61 -17.28 -13.73
C LYS A 144 -3.28 -16.63 -12.52
N PRO A 145 -2.51 -15.90 -11.68
CA PRO A 145 -3.06 -15.08 -10.61
C PRO A 145 -4.13 -14.10 -11.11
N LEU A 146 -5.17 -13.92 -10.33
CA LEU A 146 -6.29 -13.04 -10.66
C LEU A 146 -6.42 -11.93 -9.62
N ILE A 147 -6.45 -10.70 -10.09
CA ILE A 147 -6.67 -9.49 -9.30
C ILE A 147 -8.08 -8.99 -9.64
N ILE A 148 -8.95 -8.78 -8.64
CA ILE A 148 -10.35 -8.38 -8.87
C ILE A 148 -10.62 -7.11 -8.05
N SER A 149 -11.08 -6.04 -8.68
CA SER A 149 -11.58 -4.85 -7.98
C SER A 149 -13.04 -5.03 -7.57
N THR A 150 -13.39 -4.55 -6.36
CA THR A 150 -14.68 -4.79 -5.71
C THR A 150 -15.59 -3.55 -5.68
N GLY A 151 -15.31 -2.54 -6.48
CA GLY A 151 -16.14 -1.32 -6.53
C GLY A 151 -17.60 -1.64 -6.85
N MET A 152 -18.54 -1.02 -6.12
CA MET A 152 -19.99 -1.17 -6.25
C MET A 152 -20.53 -2.58 -5.92
N ALA A 153 -19.68 -3.60 -5.80
CA ALA A 153 -20.10 -4.97 -5.57
C ALA A 153 -20.62 -5.19 -4.14
N SER A 154 -21.69 -5.97 -4.04
CA SER A 154 -22.17 -6.55 -2.80
C SER A 154 -21.28 -7.73 -2.36
N ASP A 155 -21.36 -8.11 -1.10
CA ASP A 155 -20.63 -9.28 -0.58
C ASP A 155 -21.01 -10.58 -1.33
N ASN A 156 -22.25 -10.71 -1.76
CA ASN A 156 -22.70 -11.88 -2.55
C ASN A 156 -22.07 -11.92 -3.94
N GLU A 157 -21.91 -10.78 -4.61
CA GLU A 157 -21.25 -10.68 -5.91
C GLU A 157 -19.77 -10.97 -5.79
N ILE A 158 -19.11 -10.43 -4.75
CA ILE A 158 -17.70 -10.74 -4.44
C ILE A 158 -17.52 -12.23 -4.19
N GLN A 159 -18.39 -12.84 -3.37
CA GLN A 159 -18.34 -14.27 -3.07
C GLN A 159 -18.51 -15.11 -4.35
N ALA A 160 -19.50 -14.76 -5.18
CA ALA A 160 -19.73 -15.45 -6.46
C ALA A 160 -18.51 -15.37 -7.38
N ALA A 161 -17.87 -14.21 -7.49
CA ALA A 161 -16.65 -14.02 -8.27
C ALA A 161 -15.49 -14.88 -7.76
N VAL A 162 -15.25 -14.89 -6.43
CA VAL A 162 -14.20 -15.68 -5.78
C VAL A 162 -14.45 -17.18 -5.96
N ASP A 163 -15.68 -17.63 -5.75
CA ASP A 163 -16.05 -19.05 -5.89
C ASP A 163 -15.92 -19.53 -7.34
N THR A 164 -16.33 -18.68 -8.30
CA THR A 164 -16.16 -18.96 -9.73
C THR A 164 -14.69 -19.11 -10.08
N ALA A 165 -13.86 -18.16 -9.65
CA ALA A 165 -12.42 -18.21 -9.90
C ALA A 165 -11.76 -19.45 -9.30
N ARG A 166 -12.07 -19.78 -8.03
CA ARG A 166 -11.56 -20.97 -7.34
C ARG A 166 -12.01 -22.28 -8.02
N THR A 167 -13.29 -22.37 -8.40
CA THR A 167 -13.84 -23.53 -9.10
C THR A 167 -13.21 -23.74 -10.46
N ALA A 168 -12.88 -22.66 -11.17
CA ALA A 168 -12.17 -22.70 -12.45
C ALA A 168 -10.66 -22.99 -12.32
N GLY A 169 -10.14 -23.15 -11.10
CA GLY A 169 -8.76 -23.55 -10.84
C GLY A 169 -7.78 -22.40 -10.52
N CYS A 170 -8.26 -21.18 -10.37
CA CYS A 170 -7.39 -20.05 -9.95
C CYS A 170 -6.94 -20.25 -8.50
N LYS A 171 -5.60 -20.34 -8.29
CA LYS A 171 -5.01 -20.60 -6.96
C LYS A 171 -4.67 -19.31 -6.20
N HIS A 172 -4.50 -18.20 -6.90
CA HIS A 172 -4.01 -16.96 -6.34
C HIS A 172 -4.96 -15.82 -6.69
N ILE A 173 -5.72 -15.37 -5.72
CA ILE A 173 -6.70 -14.29 -5.88
C ILE A 173 -6.29 -13.13 -4.98
N CYS A 174 -6.28 -11.92 -5.54
CA CYS A 174 -6.14 -10.67 -4.80
C CYS A 174 -7.39 -9.82 -5.04
N LEU A 175 -8.11 -9.46 -3.97
CA LEU A 175 -9.22 -8.51 -4.06
C LEU A 175 -8.73 -7.10 -3.78
N LEU A 176 -9.06 -6.16 -4.64
CA LEU A 176 -8.79 -4.75 -4.40
C LEU A 176 -10.04 -4.05 -3.91
N HIS A 177 -10.01 -3.57 -2.67
CA HIS A 177 -11.00 -2.61 -2.23
C HIS A 177 -10.98 -1.40 -3.19
N CYS A 178 -12.15 -0.97 -3.62
CA CYS A 178 -12.29 0.10 -4.61
C CYS A 178 -13.57 0.89 -4.36
N THR A 179 -13.50 2.19 -4.56
CA THR A 179 -14.67 3.06 -4.74
C THR A 179 -14.60 3.63 -6.16
N SER A 180 -15.59 3.29 -6.98
CA SER A 180 -15.62 3.65 -8.41
C SER A 180 -16.19 5.06 -8.62
N GLY A 181 -15.59 6.05 -7.95
CA GLY A 181 -15.78 7.49 -8.18
C GLY A 181 -14.53 8.06 -8.89
N TYR A 182 -14.69 9.02 -9.79
CA TYR A 182 -13.62 9.52 -10.65
C TYR A 182 -13.60 11.05 -10.71
N PRO A 183 -12.87 11.77 -9.79
CA PRO A 183 -12.14 11.26 -8.61
C PRO A 183 -13.06 10.85 -7.46
N THR A 184 -12.57 9.98 -6.57
CA THR A 184 -13.28 9.60 -5.34
C THR A 184 -12.97 10.58 -4.22
N PRO A 185 -13.96 11.13 -3.50
CA PRO A 185 -13.74 11.86 -2.26
C PRO A 185 -13.16 10.94 -1.18
N PRO A 186 -12.13 11.36 -0.41
CA PRO A 186 -11.48 10.49 0.58
C PRO A 186 -12.41 9.93 1.66
N ASN A 187 -13.47 10.65 2.04
CA ASN A 187 -14.45 10.21 3.04
C ASN A 187 -15.37 9.07 2.54
N GLU A 188 -15.37 8.77 1.23
CA GLU A 188 -16.13 7.67 0.63
C GLU A 188 -15.31 6.38 0.50
N MET A 189 -13.98 6.43 0.76
CA MET A 189 -13.08 5.29 0.56
C MET A 189 -13.30 4.13 1.54
N ARG A 190 -13.87 4.34 2.71
CA ARG A 190 -14.22 3.28 3.67
C ARG A 190 -13.10 2.24 3.87
N LEU A 191 -11.85 2.68 4.06
CA LEU A 191 -10.65 1.81 4.06
C LEU A 191 -10.69 0.68 5.11
N ARG A 192 -11.57 0.74 6.12
CA ARG A 192 -11.79 -0.36 7.06
C ARG A 192 -12.36 -1.62 6.41
N GLU A 193 -12.84 -1.52 5.17
CA GLU A 193 -13.25 -2.66 4.37
C GLU A 193 -12.05 -3.57 3.99
N ILE A 194 -10.82 -3.02 3.91
CA ILE A 194 -9.63 -3.78 3.56
C ILE A 194 -9.42 -5.00 4.47
N PRO A 195 -9.27 -4.86 5.79
CA PRO A 195 -9.16 -6.02 6.66
C PRO A 195 -10.43 -6.89 6.67
N ARG A 196 -11.64 -6.29 6.51
CA ARG A 196 -12.88 -7.05 6.45
C ARG A 196 -12.92 -7.98 5.22
N ILE A 197 -12.59 -7.48 4.04
CA ILE A 197 -12.53 -8.26 2.79
C ILE A 197 -11.50 -9.39 2.93
N ARG A 198 -10.31 -9.09 3.46
CA ARG A 198 -9.29 -10.12 3.70
C ARG A 198 -9.82 -11.26 4.55
N ASP A 199 -10.41 -10.93 5.69
CA ASP A 199 -10.83 -11.91 6.70
C ASP A 199 -12.08 -12.67 6.27
N GLN A 200 -12.99 -12.02 5.54
CA GLN A 200 -14.25 -12.63 5.08
C GLN A 200 -14.04 -13.60 3.92
N PHE A 201 -13.21 -13.25 2.93
CA PHE A 201 -13.05 -14.04 1.71
C PHE A 201 -11.78 -14.91 1.71
N ASP A 202 -10.93 -14.80 2.74
CA ASP A 202 -9.65 -15.51 2.87
C ASP A 202 -8.78 -15.37 1.62
N VAL A 203 -8.44 -14.12 1.29
CA VAL A 203 -7.66 -13.73 0.10
C VAL A 203 -6.63 -12.66 0.44
N VAL A 204 -5.65 -12.49 -0.43
CA VAL A 204 -4.82 -11.28 -0.42
C VAL A 204 -5.70 -10.07 -0.75
N VAL A 205 -5.49 -8.97 -0.05
CA VAL A 205 -6.25 -7.74 -0.26
C VAL A 205 -5.33 -6.58 -0.64
N GLY A 206 -5.84 -5.68 -1.46
CA GLY A 206 -5.19 -4.44 -1.86
C GLY A 206 -6.17 -3.28 -1.99
N LEU A 207 -5.72 -2.23 -2.65
CA LEU A 207 -6.49 -1.03 -2.93
C LEU A 207 -6.39 -0.67 -4.42
N SER A 208 -7.53 -0.40 -5.07
CA SER A 208 -7.62 0.33 -6.33
C SER A 208 -8.13 1.74 -6.02
N ASP A 209 -7.27 2.74 -6.20
CA ASP A 209 -7.49 4.08 -5.66
C ASP A 209 -7.66 5.15 -6.74
N HIS A 210 -8.78 5.87 -6.66
CA HIS A 210 -9.12 6.99 -7.53
C HIS A 210 -9.17 8.33 -6.76
N THR A 211 -8.66 8.38 -5.53
CA THR A 211 -8.53 9.64 -4.78
C THR A 211 -7.34 10.44 -5.27
N LEU A 212 -7.32 11.74 -5.01
CA LEU A 212 -6.14 12.57 -5.24
C LEU A 212 -5.12 12.43 -4.10
N GLY A 213 -3.83 12.52 -4.44
CA GLY A 213 -2.74 12.49 -3.46
C GLY A 213 -2.38 11.09 -2.98
N THR A 214 -1.55 11.04 -1.93
CA THR A 214 -0.88 9.81 -1.45
C THR A 214 -1.41 9.28 -0.12
N THR A 215 -2.20 10.08 0.60
CA THR A 215 -2.63 9.76 1.97
C THR A 215 -3.46 8.47 2.04
N VAL A 216 -4.44 8.32 1.14
CA VAL A 216 -5.35 7.17 1.14
C VAL A 216 -4.60 5.86 0.90
N PRO A 217 -3.74 5.73 -0.12
CA PRO A 217 -2.93 4.54 -0.31
C PRO A 217 -2.02 4.21 0.89
N VAL A 218 -1.38 5.21 1.50
CA VAL A 218 -0.52 5.01 2.68
C VAL A 218 -1.32 4.44 3.86
N VAL A 219 -2.53 4.97 4.11
CA VAL A 219 -3.43 4.43 5.15
C VAL A 219 -3.88 3.01 4.81
N ALA A 220 -4.12 2.71 3.53
CA ALA A 220 -4.48 1.35 3.11
C ALA A 220 -3.38 0.33 3.43
N ILE A 221 -2.09 0.67 3.22
CA ILE A 221 -0.96 -0.16 3.63
C ILE A 221 -0.99 -0.42 5.14
N ALA A 222 -1.22 0.60 5.95
CA ALA A 222 -1.32 0.44 7.41
C ALA A 222 -2.49 -0.49 7.83
N LEU A 223 -3.52 -0.60 7.01
CA LEU A 223 -4.66 -1.51 7.20
C LEU A 223 -4.45 -2.91 6.59
N GLY A 224 -3.29 -3.17 6.01
CA GLY A 224 -2.90 -4.49 5.50
C GLY A 224 -3.10 -4.69 4.01
N ALA A 225 -3.26 -3.61 3.22
CA ALA A 225 -3.24 -3.71 1.77
C ALA A 225 -1.85 -4.18 1.29
N ALA A 226 -1.80 -5.26 0.51
CA ALA A 226 -0.59 -5.81 -0.06
C ALA A 226 -0.29 -5.29 -1.47
N LEU A 227 -1.28 -4.69 -2.12
CA LEU A 227 -1.18 -4.12 -3.46
C LEU A 227 -1.91 -2.77 -3.50
N VAL A 228 -1.31 -1.80 -4.19
CA VAL A 228 -1.94 -0.51 -4.50
C VAL A 228 -1.90 -0.29 -6.00
N GLU A 229 -3.07 -0.03 -6.59
CA GLU A 229 -3.22 0.34 -8.00
C GLU A 229 -3.64 1.81 -8.09
N LYS A 230 -2.96 2.56 -8.95
CA LYS A 230 -3.17 4.00 -9.13
C LYS A 230 -3.02 4.39 -10.60
N HIS A 231 -3.97 5.18 -11.13
CA HIS A 231 -3.88 5.74 -12.47
C HIS A 231 -2.70 6.72 -12.59
N VAL A 232 -2.01 6.71 -13.73
CA VAL A 232 -0.87 7.58 -14.02
C VAL A 232 -1.03 8.29 -15.36
N THR A 233 -0.69 9.57 -15.41
CA THR A 233 -0.60 10.39 -16.63
C THR A 233 0.74 11.12 -16.67
N LEU A 234 1.13 11.65 -17.82
CA LEU A 234 2.33 12.50 -17.92
C LEU A 234 2.07 13.87 -17.32
N LEU A 235 0.99 14.52 -17.75
CA LEU A 235 0.56 15.84 -17.29
C LEU A 235 -0.97 15.90 -17.33
N ARG A 236 -1.61 16.20 -16.21
CA ARG A 236 -3.08 16.38 -16.13
C ARG A 236 -3.56 17.51 -17.06
N SER A 237 -2.73 18.54 -17.26
CA SER A 237 -3.04 19.67 -18.15
C SER A 237 -3.15 19.32 -19.63
N GLU A 238 -2.62 18.15 -20.05
CA GLU A 238 -2.80 17.66 -21.42
C GLU A 238 -4.19 17.09 -21.67
N GLY A 239 -4.98 16.90 -20.61
CA GLY A 239 -6.32 16.31 -20.67
C GLY A 239 -6.29 14.84 -21.00
N GLY A 240 -7.47 14.30 -21.29
CA GLY A 240 -7.69 12.88 -21.58
C GLY A 240 -8.78 12.30 -20.69
N PRO A 241 -9.32 11.11 -21.04
CA PRO A 241 -10.47 10.55 -20.33
C PRO A 241 -10.25 10.37 -18.83
N ASP A 242 -9.04 10.00 -18.39
CA ASP A 242 -8.74 9.62 -17.00
C ASP A 242 -7.71 10.56 -16.34
N SER A 243 -7.32 11.65 -17.02
CA SER A 243 -6.23 12.52 -16.57
C SER A 243 -6.53 13.22 -15.23
N GLU A 244 -7.78 13.62 -14.98
CA GLU A 244 -8.17 14.44 -13.83
C GLU A 244 -7.86 13.75 -12.48
N PHE A 245 -8.08 12.45 -12.40
CA PHE A 245 -7.83 11.66 -11.17
C PHE A 245 -6.51 10.87 -11.21
N SER A 246 -5.73 10.99 -12.27
CA SER A 246 -4.45 10.30 -12.44
C SER A 246 -3.30 11.05 -11.76
N MET A 247 -2.31 10.30 -11.27
CA MET A 247 -1.09 10.87 -10.71
C MET A 247 -0.10 11.28 -11.82
N GLU A 248 0.56 12.41 -11.60
CA GLU A 248 1.73 12.79 -12.40
C GLU A 248 2.99 12.06 -11.89
N PRO A 249 4.08 11.97 -12.69
CA PRO A 249 5.27 11.19 -12.34
C PRO A 249 5.90 11.55 -10.99
N SER A 250 5.91 12.83 -10.63
CA SER A 250 6.43 13.30 -9.34
C SER A 250 5.59 12.83 -8.16
N GLU A 251 4.27 12.81 -8.31
CA GLU A 251 3.34 12.33 -7.30
C GLU A 251 3.43 10.81 -7.15
N LEU A 252 3.56 10.07 -8.26
CA LEU A 252 3.75 8.63 -8.24
C LEU A 252 5.06 8.25 -7.53
N LYS A 253 6.14 8.97 -7.78
CA LYS A 253 7.42 8.79 -7.09
C LYS A 253 7.32 9.09 -5.59
N GLN A 254 6.54 10.10 -5.22
CA GLN A 254 6.26 10.41 -3.82
C GLN A 254 5.46 9.26 -3.17
N LEU A 255 4.44 8.76 -3.86
CA LEU A 255 3.62 7.64 -3.38
C LEU A 255 4.46 6.39 -3.11
N THR A 256 5.32 5.97 -4.05
CA THR A 256 6.18 4.78 -3.87
C THR A 256 7.06 4.92 -2.65
N LYS A 257 7.69 6.09 -2.47
CA LYS A 257 8.52 6.39 -1.30
C LYS A 257 7.71 6.31 0.00
N GLU A 258 6.53 6.92 0.05
CA GLU A 258 5.70 6.96 1.26
C GLU A 258 5.14 5.58 1.62
N ILE A 259 4.77 4.76 0.64
CA ILE A 259 4.36 3.37 0.85
C ILE A 259 5.48 2.55 1.49
N HIS A 260 6.72 2.65 0.99
CA HIS A 260 7.85 1.94 1.57
C HIS A 260 8.16 2.42 2.99
N VAL A 261 8.07 3.72 3.28
CA VAL A 261 8.22 4.25 4.63
C VAL A 261 7.13 3.72 5.56
N ALA A 262 5.87 3.75 5.10
CA ALA A 262 4.76 3.22 5.89
C ALA A 262 4.95 1.72 6.20
N TYR A 263 5.27 0.91 5.20
CA TYR A 263 5.50 -0.51 5.36
C TYR A 263 6.64 -0.81 6.35
N SER A 264 7.79 -0.18 6.16
CA SER A 264 8.94 -0.37 7.07
C SER A 264 8.63 0.06 8.52
N SER A 265 7.73 1.01 8.69
CA SER A 265 7.29 1.47 10.02
C SER A 265 6.35 0.49 10.72
N LEU A 266 5.75 -0.46 9.98
CA LEU A 266 4.85 -1.49 10.52
C LEU A 266 5.59 -2.76 10.93
N GLU A 267 6.88 -2.89 10.62
CA GLU A 267 7.66 -4.07 10.99
C GLU A 267 7.65 -4.28 12.50
N THR A 268 7.24 -5.47 12.91
CA THR A 268 7.25 -5.86 14.33
C THR A 268 8.60 -6.43 14.70
N SER A 269 9.38 -5.68 15.46
CA SER A 269 10.57 -6.21 16.12
C SER A 269 10.19 -6.91 17.42
N ALA A 270 10.65 -8.14 17.63
CA ALA A 270 10.54 -8.84 18.92
C ALA A 270 11.31 -8.10 20.03
N LYS A 271 12.24 -7.23 19.68
CA LYS A 271 13.03 -6.43 20.61
C LYS A 271 12.34 -5.10 20.91
N ARG A 272 11.89 -4.95 22.16
CA ARG A 272 11.24 -3.70 22.60
C ARG A 272 12.18 -2.49 22.55
N LEU A 273 13.50 -2.67 22.72
CA LEU A 273 14.50 -1.61 22.65
C LEU A 273 15.07 -1.54 21.23
N GLN A 274 14.81 -0.45 20.55
CA GLN A 274 15.32 -0.21 19.21
C GLN A 274 16.82 0.17 19.21
N PRO A 275 17.57 -0.13 18.13
CA PRO A 275 19.00 0.23 18.04
C PRO A 275 19.25 1.73 18.30
N SER A 276 18.39 2.62 17.80
CA SER A 276 18.47 4.06 18.01
C SER A 276 18.28 4.50 19.47
N GLU A 277 17.65 3.66 20.31
CA GLU A 277 17.40 3.95 21.72
C GLU A 277 18.53 3.48 22.63
N VAL A 278 19.42 2.59 22.15
CA VAL A 278 20.49 1.99 22.98
C VAL A 278 21.36 3.06 23.62
N SER A 279 21.80 4.04 22.84
CA SER A 279 22.63 5.16 23.35
C SER A 279 21.86 6.08 24.31
N GLN A 280 20.54 6.20 24.13
CA GLN A 280 19.68 7.05 24.96
C GLN A 280 19.42 6.44 26.35
N LYS A 281 19.67 5.14 26.51
CA LYS A 281 19.43 4.44 27.79
C LYS A 281 20.23 5.06 28.94
N SER A 282 21.46 5.54 28.66
CA SER A 282 22.30 6.22 29.63
C SER A 282 21.72 7.57 30.10
N MET A 283 20.80 8.16 29.33
CA MET A 283 20.15 9.42 29.71
C MET A 283 18.94 9.23 30.65
N ARG A 284 18.63 7.98 31.06
CA ARG A 284 17.60 7.73 32.07
C ARG A 284 18.00 8.29 33.43
N ARG A 285 17.04 8.43 34.34
CA ARG A 285 17.29 8.80 35.71
C ARG A 285 17.81 7.64 36.53
N SER A 286 18.70 7.92 37.46
CA SER A 286 19.16 7.04 38.53
C SER A 286 19.45 7.83 39.78
N LEU A 287 19.78 7.15 40.88
CA LEU A 287 20.05 7.80 42.16
C LEU A 287 21.51 8.27 42.22
N TYR A 288 21.67 9.54 42.58
CA TYR A 288 23.00 10.20 42.75
C TYR A 288 23.10 10.94 44.07
N ALA A 289 24.32 10.98 44.62
CA ALA A 289 24.66 11.90 45.70
C ALA A 289 24.63 13.34 45.18
N ILE A 290 23.83 14.21 45.76
CA ILE A 290 23.73 15.63 45.43
C ILE A 290 24.55 16.52 46.37
N THR A 291 25.07 15.97 47.48
CA THR A 291 26.04 16.51 48.38
C THR A 291 27.08 15.44 48.74
N ASP A 292 28.18 15.78 49.38
CA ASP A 292 29.07 14.80 49.99
C ASP A 292 28.36 14.12 51.16
N ILE A 293 28.55 12.80 51.30
CA ILE A 293 27.97 11.95 52.35
C ILE A 293 29.12 11.24 53.07
N LYS A 294 29.21 11.37 54.39
CA LYS A 294 30.23 10.68 55.20
C LYS A 294 29.86 9.23 55.50
N ALA A 295 30.83 8.37 55.68
CA ALA A 295 30.61 7.03 56.24
C ALA A 295 29.83 7.14 57.55
N GLY A 296 28.82 6.31 57.73
CA GLY A 296 27.93 6.37 58.89
C GLY A 296 26.78 7.38 58.79
N GLU A 297 26.74 8.25 57.80
CA GLU A 297 25.66 9.19 57.57
C GLU A 297 24.45 8.49 56.96
N ARG A 298 23.23 8.95 57.28
CA ARG A 298 22.01 8.40 56.73
C ARG A 298 21.68 9.02 55.37
N PHE A 299 21.24 8.19 54.44
CA PHE A 299 20.70 8.66 53.20
C PHE A 299 19.34 9.34 53.42
N GLY A 300 19.17 10.51 52.78
CA GLY A 300 17.97 11.35 52.87
C GLY A 300 17.74 12.12 51.58
N LEU A 301 16.55 12.74 51.45
CA LEU A 301 16.18 13.57 50.28
C LEU A 301 17.08 14.83 50.15
N ASN A 302 17.80 15.19 51.19
CA ASN A 302 18.77 16.28 51.23
C ASN A 302 20.12 15.93 50.63
N ASN A 303 20.48 14.61 50.55
CA ASN A 303 21.80 14.19 50.08
C ASN A 303 21.77 13.23 48.91
N ILE A 304 20.65 12.58 48.61
CA ILE A 304 20.48 11.78 47.37
C ILE A 304 19.23 12.23 46.59
N ARG A 305 19.29 12.07 45.27
CA ARG A 305 18.21 12.45 44.38
C ARG A 305 18.18 11.59 43.12
N SER A 306 16.98 11.42 42.56
CA SER A 306 16.78 10.83 41.24
C SER A 306 17.06 11.89 40.18
N ILE A 307 18.19 11.76 39.49
CA ILE A 307 18.65 12.67 38.43
C ILE A 307 19.20 11.88 37.24
N ARG A 308 19.53 12.53 36.15
CA ARG A 308 20.30 11.98 35.03
C ARG A 308 21.79 12.14 35.34
N PRO A 309 22.68 11.23 34.87
CA PRO A 309 22.46 10.07 33.97
C PRO A 309 22.05 8.77 34.70
N GLY A 310 21.91 7.67 33.93
CA GLY A 310 21.37 6.40 34.38
C GLY A 310 22.41 5.37 34.88
N TYR A 311 23.49 5.78 35.58
CA TYR A 311 24.55 4.88 36.00
C TYR A 311 24.41 4.38 37.44
N GLY A 312 23.53 4.99 38.25
CA GLY A 312 23.26 4.58 39.62
C GLY A 312 22.06 3.64 39.73
N LEU A 313 21.69 3.34 40.98
CA LEU A 313 20.48 2.55 41.28
C LEU A 313 19.23 3.17 40.70
N PRO A 314 18.27 2.37 40.24
CA PRO A 314 17.05 2.87 39.64
C PRO A 314 16.20 3.67 40.66
N PRO A 315 15.47 4.71 40.24
CA PRO A 315 14.70 5.59 41.15
C PRO A 315 13.72 4.85 42.05
N ARG A 316 13.19 3.72 41.64
CA ARG A 316 12.30 2.87 42.45
C ARG A 316 12.91 2.35 43.73
N LYS A 317 14.23 2.36 43.83
CA LYS A 317 14.96 1.97 45.05
C LYS A 317 15.02 3.08 46.10
N LEU A 318 14.69 4.33 45.73
CA LEU A 318 14.84 5.49 46.63
C LEU A 318 14.10 5.29 47.99
N PRO A 319 12.85 4.82 48.04
CA PRO A 319 12.17 4.59 49.32
C PRO A 319 12.89 3.59 50.22
N ASN A 320 13.54 2.58 49.63
CA ASN A 320 14.24 1.53 50.35
C ASN A 320 15.64 1.95 50.81
N ILE A 321 16.15 3.09 50.33
CA ILE A 321 17.48 3.62 50.68
C ILE A 321 17.38 4.75 51.67
N ILE A 322 16.33 5.55 51.68
CA ILE A 322 16.11 6.61 52.65
C ILE A 322 16.13 6.04 54.05
N GLY A 323 16.95 6.64 54.92
CA GLY A 323 17.16 6.24 56.31
C GLY A 323 18.24 5.18 56.53
N LYS A 324 18.70 4.46 55.47
CA LYS A 324 19.86 3.55 55.56
C LYS A 324 21.14 4.32 55.71
N VAL A 325 22.20 3.62 56.13
CA VAL A 325 23.49 4.23 56.49
C VAL A 325 24.50 4.02 55.37
N ALA A 326 25.28 5.04 55.06
CA ALA A 326 26.38 4.99 54.09
C ALA A 326 27.56 4.16 54.63
N ALA A 327 27.97 3.13 53.87
CA ALA A 327 29.10 2.25 54.25
C ALA A 327 30.47 2.90 54.06
N ARG A 328 30.54 3.97 53.29
CA ARG A 328 31.79 4.72 53.01
C ARG A 328 31.51 6.18 52.69
N ASN A 329 32.57 6.99 52.62
CA ASN A 329 32.44 8.35 52.11
C ASN A 329 32.02 8.33 50.64
N ILE A 330 31.07 9.19 50.25
CA ILE A 330 30.52 9.32 48.90
C ILE A 330 30.60 10.80 48.54
N THR A 331 31.30 11.12 47.47
CA THR A 331 31.38 12.50 46.97
C THR A 331 30.15 12.86 46.15
N ARG A 332 29.80 14.15 46.16
CA ARG A 332 28.77 14.70 45.28
C ARG A 332 29.01 14.29 43.83
N GLY A 333 27.94 13.93 43.10
CA GLY A 333 28.01 13.48 41.70
C GLY A 333 28.29 11.98 41.54
N THR A 334 28.45 11.23 42.65
CA THR A 334 28.63 9.78 42.58
C THR A 334 27.29 9.08 42.37
N PRO A 335 27.18 8.13 41.39
CA PRO A 335 26.03 7.30 41.26
C PRO A 335 25.92 6.32 42.43
N ILE A 336 24.79 6.25 43.07
CA ILE A 336 24.57 5.35 44.23
C ILE A 336 24.50 3.89 43.76
N SER A 337 25.23 3.02 44.44
CA SER A 337 25.23 1.56 44.23
C SER A 337 24.88 0.81 45.52
N GLU A 338 24.48 -0.44 45.42
CA GLU A 338 24.16 -1.33 46.57
C GLU A 338 25.35 -1.44 47.56
N SER A 339 26.59 -1.46 47.05
CA SER A 339 27.82 -1.57 47.86
C SER A 339 28.10 -0.37 48.75
N MET A 340 27.38 0.73 48.55
CA MET A 340 27.52 1.97 49.34
C MET A 340 26.57 2.02 50.54
N ILE A 341 25.68 1.00 50.68
CA ILE A 341 24.61 0.97 51.67
C ILE A 341 24.90 -0.15 52.66
N ILE A 342 24.93 0.17 53.97
CA ILE A 342 24.98 -0.87 54.99
C ILE A 342 23.70 -1.68 54.92
N GLN A 343 23.81 -2.99 54.74
CA GLN A 343 22.68 -3.93 54.81
C GLN A 343 22.30 -4.13 56.28
N ASP A 344 21.01 -4.01 56.62
CA ASP A 344 20.53 -4.44 57.93
C ASP A 344 20.66 -5.97 57.98
N ASN A 345 21.41 -6.47 58.99
CA ASN A 345 21.52 -7.90 59.26
C ASN A 345 20.18 -8.47 59.75
#